data_bb635fcd43fc93b2e402cf662787c10f
#
_entry.id   bb635fcd43fc93b2e402cf662787c10f
#
_cell.length_a   1.000
_cell.length_b   1.000
_cell.length_c   1.000
_cell.angle_alpha   90.00
_cell.angle_beta   90.00
_cell.angle_gamma   90.00
#
_symmetry.space_group_name_H-M   'P 1'
#
loop_
_entity.id
_entity.type
_entity.pdbx_description
1 polymer ?
#
loop_
_entity_poly.entity_id
_entity_poly.type
_entity_poly.pdbx_seq_one_letter_code
_entity_poly.pdbx_strand_id
1 'polypeptide(L)'
;LGCHGIRVNVPSEGTPDEQRDLCAKGLGGLLAHADTLNLNVMIENHGGLSSNGAWLSSLIRTVDHPRLGSLPDFGNFILNWDTREMYDRYKGIDKLLPFAKALSAKSNDFDADGNEVHTDFARMFDLVRKHQYAGWVGVEYEGESLSEIDGIARTRDLLIAQGCVLGGEEE
;
A
#
# COMPACT_ATOMS: atom_id res chain seq x y z
N LEU A 1 -6.48 -21.18 0.38
CA LEU A 1 -5.85 -20.38 -0.67
C LEU A 1 -4.35 -20.11 -0.39
N GLY A 2 -3.84 -20.41 0.81
CA GLY A 2 -2.42 -20.26 1.14
C GLY A 2 -1.94 -18.81 1.26
N CYS A 3 -2.84 -17.84 1.44
CA CYS A 3 -2.46 -16.43 1.60
C CYS A 3 -1.73 -16.20 2.93
N HIS A 4 -0.69 -15.36 2.92
CA HIS A 4 0.04 -14.96 4.13
C HIS A 4 -0.65 -13.80 4.87
N GLY A 5 -1.63 -13.15 4.28
CA GLY A 5 -2.35 -12.03 4.85
C GLY A 5 -3.59 -11.64 4.07
N ILE A 6 -4.39 -10.78 4.69
CA ILE A 6 -5.58 -10.19 4.10
C ILE A 6 -5.47 -8.66 4.12
N ARG A 7 -6.02 -8.03 3.10
CA ARG A 7 -6.14 -6.57 3.04
C ARG A 7 -7.48 -6.14 3.61
N VAL A 8 -7.48 -5.02 4.34
CA VAL A 8 -8.68 -4.35 4.85
C VAL A 8 -8.64 -2.86 4.54
N ASN A 9 -9.81 -2.27 4.34
CA ASN A 9 -9.98 -0.82 4.28
C ASN A 9 -10.48 -0.32 5.64
N VAL A 10 -10.16 0.92 5.96
CA VAL A 10 -10.67 1.60 7.15
C VAL A 10 -11.65 2.68 6.73
N PRO A 11 -12.80 2.82 7.44
CA PRO A 11 -13.83 3.79 7.10
C PRO A 11 -13.34 5.23 7.31
N SER A 12 -14.09 6.19 6.76
CA SER A 12 -13.74 7.61 6.76
C SER A 12 -14.90 8.51 7.21
N GLU A 13 -15.57 8.18 8.32
CA GLU A 13 -16.64 8.99 8.92
C GLU A 13 -16.29 9.42 10.35
N GLY A 14 -16.66 10.63 10.73
CA GLY A 14 -16.34 11.22 12.03
C GLY A 14 -15.02 12.00 12.04
N THR A 15 -14.63 12.47 13.21
CA THR A 15 -13.34 13.13 13.42
C THR A 15 -12.17 12.15 13.28
N PRO A 16 -10.96 12.61 12.96
CA PRO A 16 -9.80 11.73 12.84
C PRO A 16 -9.53 10.86 14.07
N ASP A 17 -9.79 11.36 15.26
CA ASP A 17 -9.58 10.61 16.52
C ASP A 17 -10.68 9.57 16.74
N GLU A 18 -11.96 9.92 16.49
CA GLU A 18 -13.07 8.98 16.55
C GLU A 18 -12.88 7.83 15.57
N GLN A 19 -12.47 8.13 14.33
CA GLN A 19 -12.18 7.10 13.34
C GLN A 19 -11.04 6.18 13.77
N ARG A 20 -9.95 6.74 14.32
CA ARG A 20 -8.83 5.95 14.81
C ARG A 20 -9.28 4.97 15.92
N ASP A 21 -10.08 5.43 16.86
CA ASP A 21 -10.54 4.63 17.99
C ASP A 21 -11.50 3.51 17.53
N LEU A 22 -12.42 3.83 16.61
CA LEU A 22 -13.33 2.83 16.01
C LEU A 22 -12.56 1.79 15.19
N CYS A 23 -11.62 2.23 14.38
CA CYS A 23 -10.77 1.34 13.58
C CYS A 23 -9.91 0.44 14.50
N ALA A 24 -9.30 1.01 15.53
CA ALA A 24 -8.49 0.24 16.47
C ALA A 24 -9.30 -0.87 17.16
N LYS A 25 -10.54 -0.56 17.57
CA LYS A 25 -11.46 -1.54 18.16
C LYS A 25 -11.83 -2.65 17.17
N GLY A 26 -12.18 -2.30 15.92
CA GLY A 26 -12.52 -3.27 14.88
C GLY A 26 -11.35 -4.17 14.51
N LEU A 27 -10.17 -3.56 14.33
CA LEU A 27 -8.93 -4.28 14.04
C LEU A 27 -8.55 -5.24 15.17
N GLY A 28 -8.74 -4.87 16.45
CA GLY A 28 -8.50 -5.76 17.57
C GLY A 28 -9.33 -7.05 17.52
N GLY A 29 -10.62 -6.95 17.17
CA GLY A 29 -11.46 -8.12 16.97
C GLY A 29 -11.05 -8.99 15.79
N LEU A 30 -10.68 -8.36 14.67
CA LEU A 30 -10.19 -9.07 13.46
C LEU A 30 -8.85 -9.77 13.73
N LEU A 31 -7.93 -9.11 14.42
CA LEU A 31 -6.61 -9.64 14.73
C LEU A 31 -6.67 -10.85 15.67
N ALA A 32 -7.58 -10.83 16.66
CA ALA A 32 -7.81 -11.99 17.51
C ALA A 32 -8.21 -13.25 16.69
N HIS A 33 -8.98 -13.06 15.60
CA HIS A 33 -9.31 -14.16 14.70
C HIS A 33 -8.13 -14.51 13.78
N ALA A 34 -7.46 -13.51 13.21
CA ALA A 34 -6.30 -13.69 12.31
C ALA A 34 -5.15 -14.45 12.99
N ASP A 35 -4.97 -14.28 14.31
CA ASP A 35 -4.00 -15.03 15.09
C ASP A 35 -4.25 -16.54 15.03
N THR A 36 -5.51 -16.97 15.11
CA THR A 36 -5.88 -18.40 15.05
C THR A 36 -5.58 -19.02 13.69
N LEU A 37 -5.46 -18.21 12.64
CA LEU A 37 -5.22 -18.62 11.26
C LEU A 37 -3.79 -18.34 10.79
N ASN A 38 -2.96 -17.77 11.64
CA ASN A 38 -1.59 -17.32 11.29
C ASN A 38 -1.56 -16.32 10.13
N LEU A 39 -2.58 -15.44 10.01
CA LEU A 39 -2.71 -14.44 8.94
C LEU A 39 -2.25 -13.06 9.39
N ASN A 40 -1.59 -12.33 8.51
CA ASN A 40 -1.38 -10.90 8.66
C ASN A 40 -2.64 -10.11 8.24
N VAL A 41 -2.85 -8.95 8.85
CA VAL A 41 -3.87 -7.97 8.47
C VAL A 41 -3.15 -6.73 7.96
N MET A 42 -3.46 -6.33 6.73
CA MET A 42 -2.80 -5.20 6.07
C MET A 42 -3.82 -4.11 5.78
N ILE A 43 -3.51 -2.88 6.19
CA ILE A 43 -4.34 -1.71 5.85
C ILE A 43 -3.69 -1.02 4.65
N GLU A 44 -4.46 -0.87 3.58
CA GLU A 44 -4.06 -0.09 2.42
C GLU A 44 -4.42 1.38 2.61
N ASN A 45 -3.56 2.30 2.14
CA ASN A 45 -3.95 3.68 1.93
C ASN A 45 -4.87 3.74 0.69
N HIS A 46 -6.18 4.01 0.91
CA HIS A 46 -7.20 3.90 -0.14
C HIS A 46 -8.29 4.99 -0.02
N GLY A 47 -7.88 6.25 -0.04
CA GLY A 47 -8.77 7.40 0.07
C GLY A 47 -9.04 7.87 1.50
N GLY A 48 -9.42 9.13 1.65
CA GLY A 48 -9.73 9.74 2.93
C GLY A 48 -8.56 9.70 3.92
N LEU A 49 -8.85 9.48 5.19
CA LEU A 49 -7.82 9.44 6.24
C LEU A 49 -6.80 8.33 6.06
N SER A 50 -7.16 7.19 5.44
CA SER A 50 -6.18 6.14 5.17
C SER A 50 -5.08 6.60 4.21
N SER A 51 -5.36 7.57 3.33
CA SER A 51 -4.37 8.21 2.44
C SER A 51 -3.44 9.20 3.17
N ASN A 52 -3.74 9.57 4.42
CA ASN A 52 -2.82 10.32 5.25
C ASN A 52 -1.84 9.36 5.94
N GLY A 53 -0.63 9.24 5.41
CA GLY A 53 0.37 8.31 5.93
C GLY A 53 0.72 8.52 7.40
N ALA A 54 0.62 9.77 7.91
CA ALA A 54 0.85 10.05 9.32
C ALA A 54 -0.30 9.50 10.20
N TRP A 55 -1.55 9.67 9.77
CA TRP A 55 -2.71 9.13 10.46
C TRP A 55 -2.72 7.61 10.44
N LEU A 56 -2.53 7.00 9.26
CA LEU A 56 -2.54 5.54 9.13
C LEU A 56 -1.41 4.88 9.93
N SER A 57 -0.20 5.44 9.90
CA SER A 57 0.90 4.94 10.72
C SER A 57 0.63 5.10 12.23
N SER A 58 -0.12 6.15 12.64
CA SER A 58 -0.54 6.31 14.04
C SER A 58 -1.57 5.26 14.47
N LEU A 59 -2.53 4.93 13.61
CA LEU A 59 -3.50 3.85 13.86
C LEU A 59 -2.79 2.51 14.07
N ILE A 60 -1.85 2.16 13.19
CA ILE A 60 -1.10 0.90 13.31
C ILE A 60 -0.32 0.84 14.64
N ARG A 61 0.33 1.95 15.04
CA ARG A 61 1.00 2.04 16.34
C ARG A 61 0.05 1.96 17.53
N THR A 62 -1.16 2.53 17.41
CA THR A 62 -2.16 2.49 18.49
C THR A 62 -2.65 1.07 18.75
N VAL A 63 -2.83 0.29 17.69
CA VAL A 63 -3.24 -1.12 17.82
C VAL A 63 -2.09 -2.00 18.32
N ASP A 64 -0.85 -1.69 17.92
CA ASP A 64 0.40 -2.33 18.33
C ASP A 64 0.34 -3.87 18.33
N HIS A 65 0.02 -4.44 17.16
CA HIS A 65 -0.12 -5.89 17.03
C HIS A 65 0.84 -6.43 15.97
N PRO A 66 1.59 -7.52 16.23
CA PRO A 66 2.64 -8.02 15.33
C PRO A 66 2.14 -8.45 13.94
N ARG A 67 0.87 -8.86 13.84
CA ARG A 67 0.25 -9.23 12.55
C ARG A 67 -0.40 -8.07 11.84
N LEU A 68 -0.53 -6.89 12.46
CA LEU A 68 -1.02 -5.70 11.79
C LEU A 68 0.12 -5.01 11.07
N GLY A 69 -0.17 -4.55 9.85
CA GLY A 69 0.75 -3.72 9.08
C GLY A 69 0.05 -2.90 8.02
N SER A 70 0.83 -2.26 7.19
CA SER A 70 0.36 -1.53 6.03
C SER A 70 0.55 -2.34 4.75
N LEU A 71 -0.29 -2.02 3.76
CA LEU A 71 -0.09 -2.32 2.34
C LEU A 71 0.05 -0.97 1.63
N PRO A 72 1.24 -0.35 1.63
CA PRO A 72 1.45 0.93 0.98
C PRO A 72 1.18 0.84 -0.52
N ASP A 73 0.16 1.55 -0.98
CA ASP A 73 -0.15 1.74 -2.40
C ASP A 73 0.51 3.03 -2.92
N PHE A 74 1.15 2.96 -4.09
CA PHE A 74 1.94 4.07 -4.64
C PHE A 74 1.09 5.21 -5.22
N GLY A 75 -0.19 5.00 -5.50
CA GLY A 75 -1.10 5.96 -6.14
C GLY A 75 -2.19 6.54 -5.24
N ASN A 76 -2.65 5.83 -4.23
CA ASN A 76 -3.84 6.14 -3.44
C ASN A 76 -3.61 7.19 -2.35
N PHE A 77 -3.42 8.46 -2.73
CA PHE A 77 -3.14 9.55 -1.80
C PHE A 77 -4.18 10.69 -1.81
N ILE A 78 -5.40 10.44 -2.29
CA ILE A 78 -6.50 11.41 -2.26
C ILE A 78 -7.10 11.44 -0.86
N LEU A 79 -7.00 12.62 -0.20
CA LEU A 79 -7.60 12.88 1.13
C LEU A 79 -9.07 13.25 1.01
N ASN A 80 -9.44 14.00 -0.02
CA ASN A 80 -10.80 14.47 -0.26
C ASN A 80 -11.10 14.40 -1.76
N TRP A 81 -12.11 13.62 -2.12
CA TRP A 81 -12.50 13.39 -3.51
C TRP A 81 -13.18 14.62 -4.16
N ASP A 82 -13.91 15.43 -3.38
CA ASP A 82 -14.62 16.59 -3.88
C ASP A 82 -13.66 17.74 -4.19
N THR A 83 -12.69 17.99 -3.30
CA THR A 83 -11.70 19.07 -3.46
C THR A 83 -10.44 18.62 -4.21
N ARG A 84 -10.27 17.32 -4.45
CA ARG A 84 -9.05 16.71 -4.99
C ARG A 84 -7.81 16.99 -4.15
N GLU A 85 -7.98 17.22 -2.85
CA GLU A 85 -6.89 17.37 -1.91
C GLU A 85 -6.10 16.06 -1.83
N MET A 86 -4.76 16.17 -1.94
CA MET A 86 -3.86 15.01 -1.91
C MET A 86 -2.86 15.10 -0.77
N TYR A 87 -2.52 13.98 -0.19
CA TYR A 87 -1.33 13.84 0.64
C TYR A 87 -0.10 13.64 -0.26
N ASP A 88 1.07 14.14 0.17
CA ASP A 88 2.33 13.85 -0.55
C ASP A 88 2.61 12.34 -0.50
N ARG A 89 2.60 11.68 -1.68
CA ARG A 89 2.73 10.22 -1.80
C ARG A 89 4.07 9.71 -1.26
N TYR A 90 5.15 10.41 -1.52
CA TYR A 90 6.48 9.97 -1.07
C TYR A 90 6.63 10.10 0.45
N LYS A 91 6.07 11.18 1.02
CA LYS A 91 5.97 11.33 2.48
C LYS A 91 5.05 10.27 3.09
N GLY A 92 3.96 9.91 2.41
CA GLY A 92 3.06 8.85 2.83
C GLY A 92 3.75 7.50 2.85
N ILE A 93 4.39 7.12 1.76
CA ILE A 93 5.15 5.87 1.64
C ILE A 93 6.27 5.81 2.70
N ASP A 94 7.05 6.90 2.88
CA ASP A 94 8.09 6.94 3.92
C ASP A 94 7.56 6.70 5.34
N LYS A 95 6.31 7.10 5.62
CA LYS A 95 5.62 6.85 6.91
C LYS A 95 5.10 5.43 7.06
N LEU A 96 4.70 4.79 5.97
CA LEU A 96 4.04 3.48 5.98
C LEU A 96 5.02 2.31 5.84
N LEU A 97 6.14 2.50 5.14
CA LEU A 97 7.15 1.45 4.92
C LEU A 97 7.64 0.74 6.18
N PRO A 98 7.82 1.42 7.35
CA PRO A 98 8.22 0.72 8.59
C PRO A 98 7.22 -0.35 9.06
N PHE A 99 5.98 -0.32 8.57
CA PHE A 99 4.90 -1.25 8.93
C PHE A 99 4.49 -2.16 7.78
N ALA A 100 5.15 -2.05 6.62
CA ALA A 100 4.72 -2.74 5.42
C ALA A 100 4.82 -4.26 5.55
N LYS A 101 3.73 -4.95 5.19
CA LYS A 101 3.67 -6.41 5.06
C LYS A 101 3.69 -6.85 3.60
N ALA A 102 3.23 -5.98 2.70
CA ALA A 102 3.35 -6.05 1.25
C ALA A 102 3.29 -4.63 0.70
N LEU A 103 3.62 -4.40 -0.57
CA LEU A 103 3.45 -3.15 -1.29
C LEU A 103 2.50 -3.34 -2.47
N SER A 104 1.76 -2.30 -2.85
CA SER A 104 1.01 -2.22 -4.10
C SER A 104 1.66 -1.19 -5.01
N ALA A 105 2.22 -1.67 -6.12
CA ALA A 105 2.85 -0.83 -7.14
C ALA A 105 1.78 -0.37 -8.15
N LYS A 106 0.91 0.55 -7.71
CA LYS A 106 -0.09 1.15 -8.59
C LYS A 106 0.55 1.95 -9.70
N SER A 107 0.10 1.68 -10.92
CA SER A 107 0.50 2.36 -12.14
C SER A 107 -0.71 2.67 -13.01
N ASN A 108 -0.64 3.71 -13.84
CA ASN A 108 -1.70 4.11 -14.76
C ASN A 108 -1.17 4.22 -16.19
N ASP A 109 -0.35 5.23 -16.46
CA ASP A 109 0.13 5.52 -17.79
C ASP A 109 1.66 5.47 -17.87
N PHE A 110 2.18 5.14 -19.06
CA PHE A 110 3.61 5.02 -19.29
C PHE A 110 4.06 5.92 -20.43
N ASP A 111 5.24 6.52 -20.30
CA ASP A 111 5.90 7.24 -21.37
C ASP A 111 6.55 6.28 -22.40
N ALA A 112 7.18 6.85 -23.43
CA ALA A 112 7.82 6.09 -24.51
C ALA A 112 9.02 5.25 -24.00
N ASP A 113 9.63 5.64 -22.88
CA ASP A 113 10.76 4.98 -22.26
C ASP A 113 10.32 3.91 -21.26
N GLY A 114 9.00 3.79 -20.99
CA GLY A 114 8.41 2.81 -20.09
C GLY A 114 8.34 3.27 -18.63
N ASN A 115 8.57 4.54 -18.33
CA ASN A 115 8.39 5.09 -16.99
C ASN A 115 6.92 5.41 -16.73
N GLU A 116 6.46 5.19 -15.52
CA GLU A 116 5.14 5.61 -15.08
C GLU A 116 5.11 7.15 -14.95
N VAL A 117 4.07 7.81 -15.53
CA VAL A 117 4.07 9.27 -15.69
C VAL A 117 3.50 10.03 -14.48
N HIS A 118 2.73 9.38 -13.60
CA HIS A 118 2.13 10.00 -12.42
C HIS A 118 2.94 9.77 -11.14
N THR A 119 3.74 8.70 -11.12
CA THR A 119 4.54 8.29 -9.96
C THR A 119 5.98 8.02 -10.38
N ASP A 120 6.91 8.74 -9.79
CA ASP A 120 8.34 8.46 -9.98
C ASP A 120 8.72 7.18 -9.22
N PHE A 121 8.79 6.07 -9.93
CA PHE A 121 9.13 4.75 -9.37
C PHE A 121 10.57 4.68 -8.87
N ALA A 122 11.51 5.40 -9.49
CA ALA A 122 12.88 5.45 -9.00
C ALA A 122 12.92 6.06 -7.59
N ARG A 123 12.24 7.18 -7.40
CA ARG A 123 12.11 7.84 -6.09
C ARG A 123 11.34 6.98 -5.08
N MET A 124 10.31 6.23 -5.51
CA MET A 124 9.61 5.28 -4.64
C MET A 124 10.54 4.19 -4.14
N PHE A 125 11.32 3.61 -5.04
CA PHE A 125 12.26 2.54 -4.69
C PHE A 125 13.48 3.03 -3.91
N ASP A 126 13.85 4.32 -3.99
CA ASP A 126 14.80 4.91 -3.03
C ASP A 126 14.27 4.86 -1.60
N LEU A 127 12.98 5.10 -1.40
CA LEU A 127 12.35 4.94 -0.08
C LEU A 127 12.28 3.47 0.35
N VAL A 128 11.92 2.56 -0.56
CA VAL A 128 11.89 1.11 -0.30
C VAL A 128 13.27 0.63 0.16
N ARG A 129 14.34 1.03 -0.55
CA ARG A 129 15.74 0.72 -0.19
C ARG A 129 16.16 1.36 1.14
N LYS A 130 15.79 2.63 1.37
CA LYS A 130 16.05 3.34 2.64
C LYS A 130 15.51 2.59 3.85
N HIS A 131 14.31 2.01 3.72
CA HIS A 131 13.67 1.24 4.78
C HIS A 131 14.05 -0.25 4.76
N GLN A 132 14.96 -0.68 3.87
CA GLN A 132 15.43 -2.06 3.74
C GLN A 132 14.26 -3.07 3.59
N TYR A 133 13.20 -2.64 2.92
CA TYR A 133 12.06 -3.52 2.68
C TYR A 133 12.42 -4.59 1.64
N ALA A 134 12.20 -5.85 1.99
CA ALA A 134 12.52 -7.02 1.16
C ALA A 134 11.33 -7.99 1.03
N GLY A 135 10.09 -7.46 1.17
CA GLY A 135 8.87 -8.25 1.03
C GLY A 135 8.29 -8.20 -0.39
N TRP A 136 7.06 -8.66 -0.50
CA TRP A 136 6.33 -8.72 -1.76
C TRP A 136 5.91 -7.34 -2.27
N VAL A 137 6.04 -7.14 -3.58
CA VAL A 137 5.51 -5.98 -4.31
C VAL A 137 4.50 -6.50 -5.34
N GLY A 138 3.23 -6.22 -5.11
CA GLY A 138 2.14 -6.55 -6.03
C GLY A 138 2.04 -5.55 -7.16
N VAL A 139 1.81 -6.04 -8.38
CA VAL A 139 1.46 -5.22 -9.54
C VAL A 139 0.01 -4.81 -9.44
N GLU A 140 -0.29 -3.52 -9.60
CA GLU A 140 -1.66 -3.00 -9.74
C GLU A 140 -1.69 -1.98 -10.89
N TYR A 141 -2.35 -2.33 -12.01
CA TYR A 141 -2.52 -1.44 -13.14
C TYR A 141 -3.98 -0.94 -13.21
N GLU A 142 -4.16 0.38 -13.25
CA GLU A 142 -5.47 1.06 -13.36
C GLU A 142 -5.51 2.06 -14.51
N GLY A 143 -4.61 1.95 -15.48
CA GLY A 143 -4.59 2.83 -16.65
C GLY A 143 -5.64 2.45 -17.69
N GLU A 144 -5.93 3.38 -18.61
CA GLU A 144 -6.89 3.19 -19.70
C GLU A 144 -6.21 3.15 -21.09
N SER A 145 -4.90 3.47 -21.17
CA SER A 145 -4.17 3.59 -22.43
C SER A 145 -3.67 2.25 -22.98
N LEU A 146 -3.55 1.23 -22.13
CA LEU A 146 -3.13 -0.12 -22.51
C LEU A 146 -4.21 -1.15 -22.14
N SER A 147 -4.13 -2.34 -22.71
CA SER A 147 -4.88 -3.47 -22.18
C SER A 147 -4.41 -3.80 -20.76
N GLU A 148 -5.28 -4.39 -19.94
CA GLU A 148 -4.95 -4.82 -18.56
C GLU A 148 -3.69 -5.71 -18.55
N ILE A 149 -3.60 -6.65 -19.48
CA ILE A 149 -2.44 -7.57 -19.60
C ILE A 149 -1.17 -6.81 -19.95
N ASP A 150 -1.24 -5.86 -20.91
CA ASP A 150 -0.07 -5.08 -21.32
C ASP A 150 0.36 -4.12 -20.19
N GLY A 151 -0.60 -3.48 -19.51
CA GLY A 151 -0.33 -2.61 -18.37
C GLY A 151 0.30 -3.35 -17.19
N ILE A 152 -0.19 -4.55 -16.85
CA ILE A 152 0.41 -5.44 -15.86
C ILE A 152 1.85 -5.81 -16.26
N ALA A 153 2.07 -6.18 -17.53
CA ALA A 153 3.40 -6.51 -18.03
C ALA A 153 4.36 -5.31 -17.95
N ARG A 154 3.90 -4.11 -18.30
CA ARG A 154 4.69 -2.86 -18.20
C ARG A 154 5.05 -2.54 -16.76
N THR A 155 4.10 -2.65 -15.84
CA THR A 155 4.35 -2.42 -14.41
C THR A 155 5.37 -3.42 -13.88
N ARG A 156 5.23 -4.69 -14.22
CA ARG A 156 6.22 -5.74 -13.86
C ARG A 156 7.61 -5.38 -14.37
N ASP A 157 7.73 -5.00 -15.64
CA ASP A 157 9.02 -4.69 -16.26
C ASP A 157 9.66 -3.45 -15.60
N LEU A 158 8.85 -2.45 -15.23
CA LEU A 158 9.30 -1.30 -14.46
C LEU A 158 9.80 -1.70 -13.06
N LEU A 159 9.11 -2.62 -12.37
CA LEU A 159 9.55 -3.15 -11.08
C LEU A 159 10.87 -3.92 -11.18
N ILE A 160 11.04 -4.72 -12.23
CA ILE A 160 12.31 -5.43 -12.49
C ILE A 160 13.44 -4.42 -12.72
N ALA A 161 13.19 -3.33 -13.47
CA ALA A 161 14.16 -2.25 -13.66
C ALA A 161 14.55 -1.54 -12.35
N GLN A 162 13.67 -1.55 -11.32
CA GLN A 162 13.99 -1.06 -9.98
C GLN A 162 14.68 -2.09 -9.08
N GLY A 163 14.94 -3.29 -9.57
CA GLY A 163 15.66 -4.35 -8.85
C GLY A 163 14.78 -5.40 -8.18
N CYS A 164 13.47 -5.42 -8.48
CA CYS A 164 12.60 -6.50 -8.04
C CYS A 164 12.94 -7.80 -8.81
N VAL A 165 12.77 -8.93 -8.13
CA VAL A 165 12.86 -10.25 -8.75
C VAL A 165 11.45 -10.87 -8.84
N LEU A 166 11.20 -11.67 -9.86
CA LEU A 166 9.92 -12.38 -9.96
C LEU A 166 9.83 -13.39 -8.81
N GLY A 167 8.73 -13.31 -8.05
CA GLY A 167 8.43 -14.31 -7.04
C GLY A 167 7.78 -15.52 -7.68
N GLY A 168 8.24 -16.72 -7.27
CA GLY A 168 7.70 -17.99 -7.74
C GLY A 168 8.78 -18.80 -8.43
N GLU A 169 9.31 -19.69 -7.67
CA GLU A 169 10.09 -20.89 -7.86
C GLU A 169 11.15 -20.94 -6.75
N GLU A 170 10.68 -21.11 -5.49
CA GLU A 170 11.54 -21.79 -4.53
C GLU A 170 11.53 -23.27 -4.96
N GLU A 171 12.69 -23.74 -5.41
CA GLU A 171 12.94 -25.15 -5.63
C GLU A 171 12.81 -25.97 -4.33
#